data_4d8be225a9fb6ee4d371225d7321a76d
#
_entry.id   4d8be225a9fb6ee4d371225d7321a76d
#
_cell.length_a   1.000
_cell.length_b   1.000
_cell.length_c   1.000
_cell.angle_alpha   90.00
_cell.angle_beta   90.00
_cell.angle_gamma   90.00
#
_symmetry.space_group_name_H-M   'P 1'
#
loop_
_entity.id
_entity.type
_entity.pdbx_description
1 polymer ?
#
loop_
_entity_poly.entity_id
_entity_poly.type
_entity_poly.pdbx_seq_one_letter_code
_entity_poly.pdbx_strand_id
1 'polypeptide(L)'
;MHTETNLENVLKKEGLIKIAIDMHLKNYRVVRQIDHSNPQPAQKFEPVAFYGWLEKQRALAARVVVCYEAGCFGYEPARRMRAMGVEVYVIAPQNWDEQGKRQVN
;
A
#
# COMPACT_ATOMS: atom_id res chain seq x y z
N MET A 1 26.15 21.16 -5.12
CA MET A 1 26.52 20.30 -4.54
C MET A 1 25.54 19.35 -4.11
N HIS A 2 24.52 19.68 -3.75
CA HIS A 2 23.56 18.77 -3.28
C HIS A 2 22.41 18.61 -4.24
N THR A 3 22.73 18.48 -5.52
CA THR A 3 21.71 18.33 -6.54
C THR A 3 20.86 17.10 -6.27
N GLU A 4 21.48 15.99 -5.92
CA GLU A 4 20.74 14.78 -5.60
C GLU A 4 19.90 14.97 -4.36
N THR A 5 20.44 15.59 -3.33
CA THR A 5 19.70 15.84 -2.10
C THR A 5 18.51 16.74 -2.35
N ASN A 6 18.69 17.77 -3.16
CA ASN A 6 17.61 18.67 -3.49
C ASN A 6 16.51 17.95 -4.27
N LEU A 7 16.91 17.08 -5.19
CA LEU A 7 15.93 16.34 -5.96
C LEU A 7 15.15 15.39 -5.09
N GLU A 8 15.82 14.71 -4.17
CA GLU A 8 15.13 13.83 -3.22
C GLU A 8 14.16 14.61 -2.36
N ASN A 9 14.54 15.79 -1.90
CA ASN A 9 13.66 16.61 -1.09
C ASN A 9 12.44 17.06 -1.86
N VAL A 10 12.61 17.40 -3.12
CA VAL A 10 11.48 17.80 -3.96
C VAL A 10 10.52 16.64 -4.11
N LEU A 11 11.03 15.45 -4.40
CA LEU A 11 10.19 14.27 -4.52
C LEU A 11 9.46 13.98 -3.21
N LYS A 12 10.16 14.05 -2.10
CA LYS A 12 9.54 13.81 -0.81
C LYS A 12 8.48 14.83 -0.46
N LYS A 13 8.67 16.08 -0.89
CA LYS A 13 7.68 17.12 -0.60
C LYS A 13 6.44 17.01 -1.43
N GLU A 14 6.59 16.58 -2.67
CA GLU A 14 5.49 16.63 -3.62
C GLU A 14 4.92 15.27 -3.96
N GLY A 15 5.67 14.22 -3.68
CA GLY A 15 5.27 12.90 -4.12
C GLY A 15 4.24 12.25 -3.24
N LEU A 16 3.31 11.59 -3.88
CA LEU A 16 2.35 10.71 -3.23
C LEU A 16 2.42 9.37 -3.94
N ILE A 17 2.73 8.32 -3.19
CA ILE A 17 2.72 6.97 -3.72
C ILE A 17 1.54 6.22 -3.12
N LYS A 18 0.66 5.73 -3.96
CA LYS A 18 -0.47 4.92 -3.55
C LYS A 18 -0.18 3.46 -3.89
N ILE A 19 -0.48 2.59 -2.96
CA ILE A 19 -0.18 1.18 -3.09
C ILE A 19 -1.40 0.38 -2.71
N ALA A 20 -1.83 -0.52 -3.59
CA ALA A 20 -2.90 -1.46 -3.31
C ALA A 20 -2.29 -2.86 -3.23
N ILE A 21 -2.65 -3.60 -2.20
CA ILE A 21 -2.06 -4.91 -1.97
C ILE A 21 -3.15 -5.98 -1.95
N ASP A 22 -2.95 -6.99 -2.76
CA ASP A 22 -3.73 -8.22 -2.71
C ASP A 22 -2.86 -9.24 -1.96
N MET A 23 -3.20 -9.49 -0.70
CA MET A 23 -2.39 -10.31 0.18
C MET A 23 -2.76 -11.79 0.10
N HIS A 24 -1.75 -12.61 -0.13
CA HIS A 24 -1.87 -14.06 -0.08
C HIS A 24 -0.82 -14.59 0.88
N LEU A 25 -1.01 -15.80 1.36
CA LEU A 25 -0.11 -16.35 2.38
C LEU A 25 1.36 -16.31 1.98
N LYS A 26 1.65 -16.66 0.74
CA LYS A 26 3.04 -16.78 0.30
C LYS A 26 3.55 -15.56 -0.44
N ASN A 27 2.65 -14.71 -0.93
CA ASN A 27 3.09 -13.54 -1.68
C ASN A 27 2.04 -12.45 -1.63
N TYR A 28 2.51 -11.24 -1.85
CA TYR A 28 1.67 -10.06 -1.96
C TYR A 28 1.72 -9.56 -3.40
N ARG A 29 0.57 -9.29 -3.96
CA ARG A 29 0.48 -8.71 -5.29
C ARG A 29 0.21 -7.24 -5.12
N VAL A 30 1.05 -6.41 -5.70
CA VAL A 30 1.09 -4.99 -5.37
C VAL A 30 0.98 -4.15 -6.62
N VAL A 31 0.09 -3.17 -6.57
CA VAL A 31 -0.03 -2.16 -7.64
C VAL A 31 0.34 -0.82 -7.04
N ARG A 32 1.20 -0.09 -7.73
CA ARG A 32 1.65 1.22 -7.29
C ARG A 32 1.24 2.28 -8.29
N GLN A 33 0.79 3.41 -7.76
CA GLN A 33 0.52 4.60 -8.55
C GLN A 33 1.29 5.77 -7.94
N ILE A 34 2.04 6.47 -8.77
CA ILE A 34 2.85 7.61 -8.33
C ILE A 34 2.13 8.88 -8.78
N ASP A 35 1.77 9.73 -7.81
CA ASP A 35 1.07 10.98 -8.06
C ASP A 35 -0.16 10.77 -8.94
N HIS A 36 -0.23 11.44 -10.06
CA HIS A 36 -1.37 11.34 -10.96
C HIS A 36 -1.10 10.47 -12.18
N SER A 37 0.01 9.74 -12.17
CA SER A 37 0.33 8.88 -13.31
C SER A 37 -0.55 7.65 -13.29
N ASN A 38 -0.49 6.87 -14.37
CA ASN A 38 -1.25 5.64 -14.46
C ASN A 38 -0.72 4.61 -13.46
N PRO A 39 -1.59 3.74 -12.95
CA PRO A 39 -1.10 2.64 -12.11
C PRO A 39 -0.11 1.78 -12.89
N GLN A 40 0.92 1.36 -12.20
CA GLN A 40 1.94 0.51 -12.80
C GLN A 40 1.50 -0.95 -12.78
N PRO A 41 2.11 -1.79 -13.63
CA PRO A 41 1.77 -3.21 -13.62
C PRO A 41 1.97 -3.84 -12.25
N ALA A 42 1.16 -4.82 -11.93
CA ALA A 42 1.23 -5.51 -10.65
C ALA A 42 2.58 -6.20 -10.49
N GLN A 43 3.12 -6.13 -9.29
CA GLN A 43 4.34 -6.82 -8.92
C GLN A 43 4.02 -7.83 -7.82
N LYS A 44 4.76 -8.91 -7.78
CA LYS A 44 4.57 -9.94 -6.79
C LYS A 44 5.78 -9.97 -5.87
N PHE A 45 5.54 -9.98 -4.56
CA PHE A 45 6.60 -10.02 -3.56
C PHE A 45 6.32 -11.10 -2.54
N GLU A 46 7.38 -11.74 -2.04
CA GLU A 46 7.26 -12.44 -0.78
C GLU A 46 7.08 -11.39 0.33
N PRO A 47 6.38 -11.73 1.42
CA PRO A 47 6.09 -10.72 2.44
C PRO A 47 7.30 -9.97 2.96
N VAL A 48 8.41 -10.67 3.23
CA VAL A 48 9.61 -10.01 3.73
C VAL A 48 10.15 -9.02 2.71
N ALA A 49 10.20 -9.45 1.45
CA ALA A 49 10.68 -8.58 0.37
C ALA A 49 9.77 -7.38 0.18
N PHE A 50 8.47 -7.56 0.37
CA PHE A 50 7.53 -6.45 0.26
C PHE A 50 7.87 -5.33 1.25
N TYR A 51 8.13 -5.68 2.49
CA TYR A 51 8.41 -4.63 3.48
C TYR A 51 9.69 -3.88 3.18
N GLY A 52 10.69 -4.56 2.64
CA GLY A 52 11.90 -3.88 2.19
C GLY A 52 11.63 -2.92 1.04
N TRP A 53 10.80 -3.34 0.10
CA TRP A 53 10.40 -2.50 -1.01
C TRP A 53 9.58 -1.31 -0.52
N LEU A 54 8.67 -1.52 0.43
CA LEU A 54 7.85 -0.47 0.98
C LEU A 54 8.70 0.61 1.65
N GLU A 55 9.73 0.20 2.35
CA GLU A 55 10.65 1.14 2.98
C GLU A 55 11.31 2.04 1.94
N LYS A 56 11.64 1.49 0.78
CA LYS A 56 12.19 2.29 -0.32
C LYS A 56 11.15 3.30 -0.84
N GLN A 57 9.89 2.89 -0.92
CA GLN A 57 8.84 3.81 -1.36
C GLN A 57 8.68 4.96 -0.38
N ARG A 58 8.75 4.64 0.90
CA ARG A 58 8.63 5.65 1.93
C ARG A 58 9.74 6.70 1.82
N ALA A 59 10.93 6.29 1.39
CA ALA A 59 12.03 7.23 1.21
C ALA A 59 11.87 8.08 -0.06
N LEU A 60 11.06 7.65 -1.01
CA LEU A 60 10.91 8.35 -2.29
C LEU A 60 9.86 9.43 -2.29
N ALA A 61 8.87 9.36 -1.42
CA ALA A 61 7.73 10.27 -1.49
C ALA A 61 7.43 10.91 -0.15
N ALA A 62 6.79 12.06 -0.17
CA ALA A 62 6.35 12.73 1.04
C ALA A 62 5.29 11.93 1.76
N ARG A 63 4.42 11.26 1.00
CA ARG A 63 3.35 10.43 1.54
C ARG A 63 3.30 9.11 0.82
N VAL A 64 3.15 8.05 1.58
CA VAL A 64 2.89 6.73 1.03
C VAL A 64 1.59 6.23 1.67
N VAL A 65 0.64 5.88 0.85
CA VAL A 65 -0.67 5.42 1.29
C VAL A 65 -0.88 4.00 0.77
N VAL A 66 -1.20 3.10 1.68
CA VAL A 66 -1.41 1.69 1.35
C VAL A 66 -2.84 1.32 1.67
N CYS A 67 -3.47 0.53 0.82
CA CYS A 67 -4.75 -0.09 1.16
C CYS A 67 -4.69 -1.58 0.87
N TYR A 68 -5.36 -2.35 1.72
CA TYR A 68 -5.50 -3.78 1.52
C TYR A 68 -6.78 -4.26 2.19
N GLU A 69 -7.27 -5.41 1.75
CA GLU A 69 -8.45 -6.02 2.33
C GLU A 69 -8.02 -6.94 3.47
N ALA A 70 -8.67 -6.79 4.64
CA ALA A 70 -8.24 -7.48 5.85
C ALA A 70 -8.17 -9.00 5.70
N GLY A 71 -9.26 -9.61 5.28
CA GLY A 71 -9.30 -11.05 5.09
C GLY A 71 -8.75 -11.79 6.30
N CYS A 72 -8.03 -12.87 6.04
CA CYS A 72 -7.47 -13.69 7.11
C CYS A 72 -6.23 -13.06 7.75
N PHE A 73 -5.69 -12.00 7.18
CA PHE A 73 -4.52 -11.34 7.73
C PHE A 73 -4.86 -10.33 8.82
N GLY A 74 -6.12 -9.89 8.88
CA GLY A 74 -6.54 -8.94 9.89
C GLY A 74 -5.81 -7.62 9.79
N TYR A 75 -5.53 -7.02 10.94
CA TYR A 75 -4.95 -5.68 11.02
C TYR A 75 -3.48 -5.67 11.37
N GLU A 76 -2.86 -6.83 11.54
CA GLU A 76 -1.44 -6.90 11.89
C GLU A 76 -0.54 -6.27 10.84
N PRO A 77 -0.76 -6.53 9.53
CA PRO A 77 0.05 -5.85 8.52
C PRO A 77 -0.10 -4.33 8.60
N ALA A 78 -1.30 -3.83 8.90
CA ALA A 78 -1.51 -2.39 9.02
C ALA A 78 -0.70 -1.81 10.15
N ARG A 79 -0.69 -2.49 11.31
CA ARG A 79 0.10 -2.01 12.44
C ARG A 79 1.58 -1.92 12.08
N ARG A 80 2.07 -2.95 11.40
CA ARG A 80 3.47 -2.99 10.99
C ARG A 80 3.79 -1.87 10.02
N MET A 81 2.94 -1.65 9.03
CA MET A 81 3.17 -0.60 8.04
C MET A 81 3.06 0.80 8.66
N ARG A 82 2.10 0.99 9.55
CA ARG A 82 1.97 2.27 10.25
C ARG A 82 3.19 2.59 11.09
N ALA A 83 3.78 1.57 11.70
CA ALA A 83 5.02 1.75 12.44
C ALA A 83 6.18 2.18 11.56
N MET A 84 6.10 1.91 10.27
CA MET A 84 7.09 2.36 9.28
C MET A 84 6.83 3.80 8.82
N GLY A 85 5.75 4.42 9.26
CA GLY A 85 5.41 5.77 8.83
C GLY A 85 4.55 5.84 7.59
N VAL A 86 3.86 4.75 7.25
CA VAL A 86 3.00 4.67 6.09
C VAL A 86 1.55 4.84 6.52
N GLU A 87 0.77 5.58 5.74
CA GLU A 87 -0.67 5.67 5.97
C GLU A 87 -1.32 4.40 5.44
N VAL A 88 -2.17 3.78 6.23
CA VAL A 88 -2.76 2.50 5.84
C VAL A 88 -4.26 2.55 6.02
N TYR A 89 -4.98 2.14 5.00
CA TYR A 89 -6.42 1.94 5.04
C TYR A 89 -6.71 0.46 4.87
N VAL A 90 -7.36 -0.11 5.87
CA VAL A 90 -7.74 -1.50 5.84
C VAL A 90 -9.19 -1.59 5.43
N ILE A 91 -9.44 -2.31 4.36
CA ILE A 91 -10.80 -2.48 3.85
C ILE A 91 -11.35 -3.76 4.44
N ALA A 92 -12.46 -3.64 5.15
CA ALA A 92 -13.11 -4.81 5.69
C ALA A 92 -13.65 -5.66 4.54
N PRO A 93 -13.47 -6.98 4.61
CA PRO A 93 -14.02 -7.83 3.56
C PRO A 93 -15.51 -7.62 3.46
N GLN A 94 -15.99 -7.45 2.23
CA GLN A 94 -17.41 -7.33 1.99
C GLN A 94 -17.99 -8.72 1.98
N ASN A 95 -19.00 -8.93 2.81
CA ASN A 95 -19.73 -10.17 2.77
C ASN A 95 -20.94 -9.97 1.86
N TRP A 96 -20.70 -10.17 0.58
CA TRP A 96 -21.73 -9.91 -0.42
C TRP A 96 -22.96 -10.77 -0.21
N ASP A 97 -22.78 -12.01 0.20
CA ASP A 97 -23.90 -12.90 0.45
C ASP A 97 -24.75 -12.38 1.57
N GLU A 98 -24.14 -11.96 2.64
CA GLU A 98 -24.87 -11.42 3.77
C GLU A 98 -25.56 -10.12 3.42
N GLN A 99 -24.88 -9.25 2.70
CA GLN A 99 -25.50 -8.01 2.25
C GLN A 99 -26.65 -8.28 1.30
N GLY A 100 -26.45 -9.21 0.40
CA GLY A 100 -27.51 -9.59 -0.51
C GLY A 100 -28.72 -10.10 0.22
N LYS A 101 -28.53 -10.91 1.22
CA LYS A 101 -29.63 -11.41 2.03
C LYS A 101 -30.36 -10.28 2.72
N ARG A 102 -29.63 -9.34 3.28
CA ARG A 102 -30.27 -8.21 3.95
C ARG A 102 -31.04 -7.33 2.99
N GLN A 103 -30.54 -7.16 1.81
CA GLN A 103 -31.20 -6.34 0.80
C GLN A 103 -32.46 -7.03 0.27
N VAL A 104 -32.38 -8.32 0.12
CA VAL A 104 -33.49 -9.08 -0.37
C VAL A 104 -34.63 -9.16 0.67
N ASN A 105 -34.22 -9.27 1.91
CA ASN A 105 -35.17 -9.35 3.01
C ASN A 105 -35.67 -7.99 3.43
#